data_fad20bfabf9a8ca9560067f6db22be91
#
_entry.id   fad20bfabf9a8ca9560067f6db22be91
#
_cell.length_a   1.000
_cell.length_b   1.000
_cell.length_c   1.000
_cell.angle_alpha   90.00
_cell.angle_beta   90.00
_cell.angle_gamma   90.00
#
_symmetry.space_group_name_H-M   'P 1'
#
loop_
_entity.id
_entity.type
_entity.pdbx_description
1 polymer ?
#
loop_
_entity_poly.entity_id
_entity_poly.type
_entity_poly.pdbx_seq_one_letter_code
_entity_poly.pdbx_strand_id
1 'polypeptide(L)'
;MTKQSRRPFTNTQAGSNYDAGTSPLQATIVKPEQAVPIKPFGLDMKVLLTTEATGGAISVLMGWLKPGEGPGDHVHFNQEEIFFIVEGTFELTVGDQTTTAGPGTIVFIPRNVVHRFKNVGNTTGCMLDWTLPGGQDHYFKAISDLAASGDLTPEKVMEINKRHDAKFLAAH
;
A
#
# COMPACT_ATOMS: atom_id res chain seq x y z
N MET A 1 39.23 13.62 -23.60
CA MET A 1 38.03 12.78 -23.67
C MET A 1 38.37 11.41 -23.12
N THR A 2 38.10 11.19 -21.85
CA THR A 2 38.50 9.95 -21.14
C THR A 2 37.25 9.05 -21.08
N LYS A 3 37.28 7.92 -21.78
CA LYS A 3 36.25 6.88 -21.71
C LYS A 3 36.29 6.22 -20.32
N GLN A 4 35.26 6.48 -19.51
CA GLN A 4 35.02 5.72 -18.28
C GLN A 4 34.56 4.30 -18.64
N SER A 5 35.40 3.32 -18.37
CA SER A 5 35.11 1.89 -18.47
C SER A 5 34.08 1.52 -17.38
N ARG A 6 32.88 1.13 -17.80
CA ARG A 6 31.90 0.52 -16.89
C ARG A 6 32.38 -0.90 -16.58
N ARG A 7 32.71 -1.16 -15.32
CA ARG A 7 32.95 -2.52 -14.83
C ARG A 7 31.62 -3.29 -14.82
N PRO A 8 31.57 -4.53 -15.33
CA PRO A 8 30.37 -5.35 -15.19
C PRO A 8 30.16 -5.70 -13.71
N PHE A 9 28.91 -5.64 -13.26
CA PHE A 9 28.52 -6.20 -11.96
C PHE A 9 28.72 -7.71 -12.01
N THR A 10 29.67 -8.24 -11.27
CA THR A 10 29.80 -9.68 -11.06
C THR A 10 28.78 -10.06 -9.99
N ASN A 11 27.72 -10.74 -10.39
CA ASN A 11 26.74 -11.35 -9.49
C ASN A 11 27.40 -12.55 -8.81
N THR A 12 27.93 -12.38 -7.60
CA THR A 12 28.31 -13.49 -6.74
C THR A 12 27.03 -14.11 -6.21
N GLN A 13 26.64 -15.27 -6.74
CA GLN A 13 25.55 -16.09 -6.28
C GLN A 13 25.68 -16.39 -4.79
N ALA A 14 24.91 -15.67 -3.96
CA ALA A 14 24.45 -16.21 -2.70
C ALA A 14 23.33 -17.19 -3.04
N GLY A 15 23.55 -18.48 -2.75
CA GLY A 15 22.58 -19.52 -3.06
C GLY A 15 21.27 -19.27 -2.31
N SER A 16 20.27 -18.76 -3.00
CA SER A 16 18.88 -18.83 -2.56
C SER A 16 18.31 -20.14 -3.12
N ASN A 17 17.93 -21.04 -2.25
CA ASN A 17 17.09 -22.18 -2.58
C ASN A 17 15.72 -21.65 -2.98
N TYR A 18 15.55 -21.25 -4.23
CA TYR A 18 14.24 -21.05 -4.81
C TYR A 18 13.64 -22.42 -5.06
N ASP A 19 12.56 -22.71 -4.35
CA ASP A 19 11.76 -23.91 -4.55
C ASP A 19 11.26 -23.95 -6.01
N ALA A 20 11.63 -25.02 -6.74
CA ALA A 20 11.38 -25.18 -8.17
C ALA A 20 9.90 -25.47 -8.53
N GLY A 21 8.95 -25.22 -7.58
CA GLY A 21 7.53 -25.52 -7.72
C GLY A 21 6.65 -24.37 -8.21
N THR A 22 7.13 -23.13 -8.21
CA THR A 22 6.35 -21.96 -8.66
C THR A 22 6.83 -21.48 -10.03
N SER A 23 5.89 -21.16 -10.92
CA SER A 23 6.23 -20.50 -12.20
C SER A 23 7.11 -19.26 -11.93
N PRO A 24 8.19 -19.04 -12.70
CA PRO A 24 9.06 -17.91 -12.47
C PRO A 24 8.27 -16.61 -12.59
N LEU A 25 8.50 -15.68 -11.65
CA LEU A 25 7.88 -14.36 -11.71
C LEU A 25 8.24 -13.66 -13.01
N GLN A 26 7.24 -13.02 -13.60
CA GLN A 26 7.42 -12.28 -14.83
C GLN A 26 7.71 -10.80 -14.55
N ALA A 27 8.65 -10.22 -15.27
CA ALA A 27 8.83 -8.78 -15.26
C ALA A 27 7.54 -8.08 -15.70
N THR A 28 7.04 -7.16 -14.90
CA THR A 28 5.75 -6.51 -15.11
C THR A 28 5.93 -5.00 -15.22
N ILE A 29 5.29 -4.39 -16.22
CA ILE A 29 5.19 -2.94 -16.37
C ILE A 29 3.70 -2.61 -16.33
N VAL A 30 3.29 -1.84 -15.34
CA VAL A 30 1.89 -1.41 -15.19
C VAL A 30 1.81 0.09 -15.44
N LYS A 31 1.06 0.49 -16.46
CA LYS A 31 0.72 1.88 -16.67
C LYS A 31 -0.53 2.26 -15.89
N PRO A 32 -0.69 3.51 -15.43
CA PRO A 32 -1.83 3.92 -14.61
C PRO A 32 -3.21 3.62 -15.22
N GLU A 33 -3.32 3.65 -16.56
CA GLU A 33 -4.54 3.32 -17.29
C GLU A 33 -4.86 1.82 -17.32
N GLN A 34 -3.89 0.96 -17.04
CA GLN A 34 -4.02 -0.50 -17.02
C GLN A 34 -4.28 -1.02 -15.60
N ALA A 35 -4.07 -0.18 -14.59
CA ALA A 35 -4.28 -0.54 -13.20
C ALA A 35 -5.76 -0.76 -12.89
N VAL A 36 -6.04 -1.74 -12.03
CA VAL A 36 -7.41 -2.12 -11.67
C VAL A 36 -8.02 -1.06 -10.74
N PRO A 37 -9.09 -0.37 -11.15
CA PRO A 37 -9.75 0.61 -10.27
C PRO A 37 -10.56 -0.11 -9.19
N ILE A 38 -10.50 0.41 -7.97
CA ILE A 38 -11.30 -0.04 -6.83
C ILE A 38 -11.83 1.17 -6.06
N LYS A 39 -12.91 0.99 -5.30
CA LYS A 39 -13.55 2.06 -4.49
C LYS A 39 -13.84 1.61 -3.07
N PRO A 40 -12.83 1.20 -2.29
CA PRO A 40 -13.04 0.82 -0.90
C PRO A 40 -13.46 2.05 -0.10
N PHE A 41 -14.51 1.94 0.70
CA PHE A 41 -15.05 3.05 1.51
C PHE A 41 -15.38 4.33 0.71
N GLY A 42 -15.59 4.21 -0.60
CA GLY A 42 -15.81 5.35 -1.49
C GLY A 42 -14.55 6.07 -1.97
N LEU A 43 -13.37 5.67 -1.53
CA LEU A 43 -12.09 6.23 -1.97
C LEU A 43 -11.76 5.81 -3.40
N ASP A 44 -11.26 6.73 -4.20
CA ASP A 44 -10.74 6.41 -5.54
C ASP A 44 -9.32 5.82 -5.40
N MET A 45 -9.21 4.52 -5.73
CA MET A 45 -7.94 3.80 -5.66
C MET A 45 -7.70 2.95 -6.90
N LYS A 46 -6.44 2.58 -7.14
CA LYS A 46 -6.03 1.62 -8.15
C LYS A 46 -5.04 0.62 -7.58
N VAL A 47 -5.21 -0.64 -7.94
CA VAL A 47 -4.19 -1.67 -7.70
C VAL A 47 -3.20 -1.63 -8.85
N LEU A 48 -1.94 -1.28 -8.55
CA LEU A 48 -0.84 -1.22 -9.52
C LEU A 48 -0.14 -2.57 -9.65
N LEU A 49 0.19 -3.20 -8.51
CA LEU A 49 0.72 -4.55 -8.45
C LEU A 49 -0.09 -5.38 -7.46
N THR A 50 -0.55 -6.53 -7.93
CA THR A 50 -1.24 -7.48 -7.06
C THR A 50 -0.25 -8.35 -6.31
N THR A 51 -0.69 -8.91 -5.21
CA THR A 51 0.05 -9.91 -4.43
C THR A 51 0.53 -11.06 -5.31
N GLU A 52 -0.31 -11.57 -6.21
CA GLU A 52 0.04 -12.68 -7.12
C GLU A 52 1.13 -12.29 -8.12
N ALA A 53 1.08 -11.07 -8.68
CA ALA A 53 2.07 -10.60 -9.65
C ALA A 53 3.50 -10.57 -9.08
N THR A 54 3.62 -10.50 -7.76
CA THR A 54 4.91 -10.45 -7.05
C THR A 54 5.23 -11.74 -6.29
N GLY A 55 4.43 -12.79 -6.46
CA GLY A 55 4.60 -14.05 -5.73
C GLY A 55 4.41 -13.90 -4.22
N GLY A 56 3.58 -12.97 -3.79
CA GLY A 56 3.31 -12.68 -2.38
C GLY A 56 4.25 -11.67 -1.73
N ALA A 57 5.29 -11.20 -2.44
CA ALA A 57 6.31 -10.36 -1.83
C ALA A 57 5.80 -8.97 -1.47
N ILE A 58 5.07 -8.33 -2.36
CA ILE A 58 4.47 -7.00 -2.14
C ILE A 58 3.13 -6.88 -2.87
N SER A 59 2.29 -5.96 -2.42
CA SER A 59 1.22 -5.35 -3.22
C SER A 59 1.41 -3.84 -3.26
N VAL A 60 0.99 -3.20 -4.36
CA VAL A 60 1.14 -1.74 -4.54
C VAL A 60 -0.18 -1.14 -4.99
N LEU A 61 -0.62 -0.14 -4.26
CA LEU A 61 -1.83 0.62 -4.54
C LEU A 61 -1.50 2.10 -4.76
N MET A 62 -2.38 2.79 -5.47
CA MET A 62 -2.37 4.24 -5.58
C MET A 62 -3.75 4.75 -5.15
N GLY A 63 -3.78 5.70 -4.24
CA GLY A 63 -5.01 6.28 -3.71
C GLY A 63 -5.07 7.78 -3.92
N TRP A 64 -6.27 8.28 -4.23
CA TRP A 64 -6.59 9.71 -4.28
C TRP A 64 -7.51 10.06 -3.12
N LEU A 65 -7.08 10.99 -2.27
CA LEU A 65 -7.76 11.38 -1.06
C LEU A 65 -8.15 12.84 -1.12
N LYS A 66 -9.42 13.13 -0.91
CA LYS A 66 -9.91 14.52 -0.82
C LYS A 66 -9.45 15.15 0.50
N PRO A 67 -9.53 16.50 0.61
CA PRO A 67 -9.29 17.17 1.89
C PRO A 67 -10.09 16.54 3.04
N GLY A 68 -9.40 16.20 4.13
CA GLY A 68 -9.97 15.57 5.31
C GLY A 68 -10.07 14.04 5.28
N GLU A 69 -9.85 13.39 4.12
CA GLU A 69 -9.87 11.93 4.00
C GLU A 69 -8.56 11.31 4.50
N GLY A 70 -8.68 10.10 5.03
CA GLY A 70 -7.61 9.23 5.54
C GLY A 70 -8.18 8.22 6.53
N PRO A 71 -7.47 7.11 6.80
CA PRO A 71 -7.89 6.11 7.78
C PRO A 71 -7.76 6.66 9.21
N GLY A 72 -8.53 6.10 10.14
CA GLY A 72 -8.28 6.24 11.57
C GLY A 72 -7.04 5.46 12.02
N ASP A 73 -6.74 5.53 13.33
CA ASP A 73 -5.63 4.78 13.91
C ASP A 73 -5.80 3.28 13.64
N HIS A 74 -4.76 2.67 13.05
CA HIS A 74 -4.73 1.25 12.76
C HIS A 74 -3.31 0.68 12.88
N VAL A 75 -3.22 -0.64 12.86
CA VAL A 75 -1.96 -1.37 13.02
C VAL A 75 -1.97 -2.64 12.17
N HIS A 76 -0.82 -2.96 11.59
CA HIS A 76 -0.54 -4.23 10.92
C HIS A 76 0.40 -5.07 11.79
N PHE A 77 0.09 -6.37 11.97
CA PHE A 77 0.88 -7.27 12.80
C PHE A 77 1.88 -8.11 11.99
N ASN A 78 1.55 -8.38 10.74
CA ASN A 78 2.32 -9.27 9.85
C ASN A 78 2.88 -8.56 8.61
N GLN A 79 2.52 -7.29 8.41
CA GLN A 79 2.95 -6.49 7.25
C GLN A 79 3.70 -5.24 7.71
N GLU A 80 4.79 -4.93 7.06
CA GLU A 80 5.33 -3.57 6.99
C GLU A 80 4.55 -2.80 5.93
N GLU A 81 4.41 -1.49 6.13
CA GLU A 81 3.73 -0.62 5.18
C GLU A 81 4.62 0.56 4.79
N ILE A 82 4.51 0.97 3.55
CA ILE A 82 5.29 2.10 3.05
C ILE A 82 4.35 3.04 2.29
N PHE A 83 4.39 4.33 2.64
CA PHE A 83 3.74 5.39 1.87
C PHE A 83 4.76 6.22 1.12
N PHE A 84 4.37 6.65 -0.07
CA PHE A 84 5.08 7.69 -0.82
C PHE A 84 4.07 8.75 -1.28
N ILE A 85 4.27 9.98 -0.85
CA ILE A 85 3.41 11.09 -1.24
C ILE A 85 3.78 11.54 -2.64
N VAL A 86 2.84 11.38 -3.58
CA VAL A 86 2.98 11.80 -4.97
C VAL A 86 2.54 13.25 -5.12
N GLU A 87 1.41 13.62 -4.49
CA GLU A 87 0.81 14.96 -4.57
C GLU A 87 0.00 15.26 -3.29
N GLY A 88 -0.10 16.53 -2.94
CA GLY A 88 -0.90 16.98 -1.79
C GLY A 88 -0.08 17.14 -0.51
N THR A 89 -0.78 17.43 0.57
CA THR A 89 -0.19 17.64 1.91
C THR A 89 -0.90 16.76 2.91
N PHE A 90 -0.15 15.92 3.60
CA PHE A 90 -0.69 14.94 4.54
C PHE A 90 -0.14 15.16 5.95
N GLU A 91 -1.01 15.07 6.94
CA GLU A 91 -0.60 14.81 8.32
C GLU A 91 -0.41 13.30 8.47
N LEU A 92 0.73 12.92 8.99
CA LEU A 92 1.15 11.53 9.20
C LEU A 92 1.40 11.34 10.69
N THR A 93 0.77 10.35 11.30
CA THR A 93 1.07 9.91 12.67
C THR A 93 1.60 8.48 12.61
N VAL A 94 2.80 8.25 13.13
CA VAL A 94 3.45 6.92 13.19
C VAL A 94 4.01 6.75 14.59
N GLY A 95 3.45 5.84 15.37
CA GLY A 95 3.71 5.75 16.81
C GLY A 95 3.43 7.09 17.50
N ASP A 96 4.42 7.61 18.22
CA ASP A 96 4.33 8.87 18.95
C ASP A 96 4.68 10.11 18.11
N GLN A 97 5.00 9.93 16.83
CA GLN A 97 5.43 11.03 15.96
C GLN A 97 4.29 11.48 15.06
N THR A 98 4.01 12.79 15.05
CA THR A 98 3.09 13.41 14.10
C THR A 98 3.83 14.49 13.32
N THR A 99 3.69 14.46 12.00
CA THR A 99 4.32 15.45 11.11
C THR A 99 3.42 15.75 9.92
N THR A 100 3.61 16.93 9.34
CA THR A 100 3.01 17.27 8.05
C THR A 100 4.06 17.10 6.95
N ALA A 101 3.68 16.43 5.86
CA ALA A 101 4.58 16.10 4.77
C ALA A 101 3.92 16.32 3.41
N GLY A 102 4.75 16.59 2.42
CA GLY A 102 4.34 16.83 1.02
C GLY A 102 5.02 15.89 0.03
N PRO A 103 4.89 16.17 -1.27
CA PRO A 103 5.40 15.33 -2.35
C PRO A 103 6.88 14.96 -2.21
N GLY A 104 7.22 13.71 -2.55
CA GLY A 104 8.56 13.16 -2.43
C GLY A 104 8.88 12.56 -1.05
N THR A 105 7.98 12.71 -0.07
CA THR A 105 8.16 12.08 1.25
C THR A 105 7.86 10.59 1.17
N ILE A 106 8.76 9.80 1.74
CA ILE A 106 8.57 8.37 1.97
C ILE A 106 8.44 8.09 3.47
N VAL A 107 7.53 7.20 3.84
CA VAL A 107 7.29 6.77 5.21
C VAL A 107 7.39 5.25 5.27
N PHE A 108 8.20 4.73 6.19
CA PHE A 108 8.27 3.30 6.48
C PHE A 108 7.64 3.03 7.83
N ILE A 109 6.70 2.11 7.88
CA ILE A 109 5.94 1.74 9.07
C ILE A 109 6.22 0.28 9.39
N PRO A 110 6.98 -0.01 10.47
CA PRO A 110 7.20 -1.37 10.92
C PRO A 110 5.91 -2.03 11.41
N ARG A 111 5.90 -3.35 11.42
CA ARG A 111 4.85 -4.14 12.09
C ARG A 111 4.64 -3.67 13.52
N ASN A 112 3.41 -3.78 13.99
CA ASN A 112 2.99 -3.43 15.36
C ASN A 112 3.10 -1.94 15.72
N VAL A 113 3.32 -1.06 14.75
CA VAL A 113 3.31 0.39 14.97
C VAL A 113 1.95 0.95 14.58
N VAL A 114 1.27 1.57 15.54
CA VAL A 114 0.00 2.28 15.28
C VAL A 114 0.28 3.49 14.41
N HIS A 115 -0.55 3.67 13.40
CA HIS A 115 -0.38 4.78 12.47
C HIS A 115 -1.69 5.22 11.84
N ARG A 116 -1.67 6.41 11.29
CA ARG A 116 -2.73 7.01 10.47
C ARG A 116 -2.14 8.07 9.56
N PHE A 117 -2.91 8.45 8.56
CA PHE A 117 -2.66 9.67 7.79
C PHE A 117 -3.97 10.39 7.46
N LYS A 118 -3.86 11.66 7.10
CA LYS A 118 -4.99 12.48 6.68
C LYS A 118 -4.54 13.52 5.68
N ASN A 119 -5.27 13.69 4.59
CA ASN A 119 -5.04 14.84 3.71
C ASN A 119 -5.47 16.13 4.43
N VAL A 120 -4.50 16.97 4.76
CA VAL A 120 -4.70 18.28 5.41
C VAL A 120 -4.55 19.45 4.44
N GLY A 121 -4.30 19.15 3.16
CA GLY A 121 -4.30 20.13 2.09
C GLY A 121 -5.73 20.57 1.72
N ASN A 122 -5.81 21.50 0.75
CA ASN A 122 -7.07 22.04 0.23
C ASN A 122 -7.46 21.45 -1.14
N THR A 123 -6.69 20.52 -1.65
CA THR A 123 -6.92 19.78 -2.90
C THR A 123 -6.83 18.29 -2.66
N THR A 124 -7.32 17.49 -3.63
CA THR A 124 -7.11 16.05 -3.62
C THR A 124 -5.61 15.74 -3.66
N GLY A 125 -5.15 14.91 -2.72
CA GLY A 125 -3.80 14.40 -2.68
C GLY A 125 -3.72 12.99 -3.28
N CYS A 126 -2.50 12.56 -3.62
CA CYS A 126 -2.22 11.23 -4.16
C CYS A 126 -1.07 10.58 -3.41
N MET A 127 -1.26 9.32 -3.01
CA MET A 127 -0.24 8.51 -2.36
C MET A 127 -0.10 7.15 -3.05
N LEU A 128 1.13 6.66 -3.11
CA LEU A 128 1.41 5.24 -3.26
C LEU A 128 1.46 4.60 -1.88
N ASP A 129 0.91 3.41 -1.80
CA ASP A 129 0.87 2.57 -0.62
C ASP A 129 1.26 1.15 -1.01
N TRP A 130 2.21 0.57 -0.33
CA TRP A 130 2.57 -0.84 -0.52
C TRP A 130 2.94 -1.53 0.77
N THR A 131 2.59 -2.81 0.84
CA THR A 131 2.83 -3.68 1.99
C THR A 131 3.76 -4.83 1.67
N LEU A 132 4.48 -5.26 2.70
CA LEU A 132 5.42 -6.38 2.68
C LEU A 132 5.13 -7.32 3.89
N PRO A 133 4.75 -8.61 3.66
CA PRO A 133 4.34 -9.18 2.36
C PRO A 133 3.11 -8.50 1.79
N GLY A 134 2.75 -8.84 0.53
CA GLY A 134 1.50 -8.39 -0.10
C GLY A 134 0.25 -8.81 0.67
N GLY A 135 -0.94 -8.51 0.13
CA GLY A 135 -2.24 -8.85 0.73
C GLY A 135 -3.19 -7.68 0.91
N GLN A 136 -2.69 -6.46 0.91
CA GLN A 136 -3.54 -5.28 1.09
C GLN A 136 -4.44 -5.01 -0.13
N ASP A 137 -4.00 -5.38 -1.33
CA ASP A 137 -4.82 -5.37 -2.53
C ASP A 137 -6.07 -6.25 -2.39
N HIS A 138 -5.94 -7.42 -1.77
CA HIS A 138 -7.08 -8.32 -1.47
C HIS A 138 -8.04 -7.68 -0.46
N TYR A 139 -7.50 -7.06 0.59
CA TYR A 139 -8.29 -6.35 1.58
C TYR A 139 -9.14 -5.24 0.93
N PHE A 140 -8.50 -4.33 0.23
CA PHE A 140 -9.22 -3.20 -0.37
C PHE A 140 -10.16 -3.63 -1.50
N LYS A 141 -9.78 -4.68 -2.26
CA LYS A 141 -10.70 -5.25 -3.24
C LYS A 141 -11.94 -5.84 -2.59
N ALA A 142 -11.82 -6.60 -1.51
CA ALA A 142 -12.94 -7.18 -0.79
C ALA A 142 -13.90 -6.09 -0.25
N ILE A 143 -13.36 -5.01 0.32
CA ILE A 143 -14.15 -3.86 0.76
C ILE A 143 -14.83 -3.15 -0.43
N SER A 144 -14.13 -2.99 -1.55
CA SER A 144 -14.67 -2.38 -2.76
C SER A 144 -15.83 -3.19 -3.34
N ASP A 145 -15.68 -4.51 -3.42
CA ASP A 145 -16.72 -5.43 -3.90
C ASP A 145 -17.96 -5.39 -2.98
N LEU A 146 -17.73 -5.34 -1.67
CA LEU A 146 -18.81 -5.22 -0.68
C LEU A 146 -19.55 -3.87 -0.79
N ALA A 147 -18.82 -2.79 -1.03
CA ALA A 147 -19.41 -1.48 -1.26
C ALA A 147 -20.24 -1.45 -2.56
N ALA A 148 -19.73 -2.06 -3.63
CA ALA A 148 -20.43 -2.14 -4.93
C ALA A 148 -21.73 -2.95 -4.87
N SER A 149 -21.83 -3.96 -3.99
CA SER A 149 -23.06 -4.74 -3.77
C SER A 149 -24.09 -4.00 -2.92
N GLY A 150 -23.77 -2.85 -2.35
CA GLY A 150 -24.63 -2.13 -1.40
C GLY A 150 -24.70 -2.73 0.00
N ASP A 151 -23.82 -3.66 0.29
CA ASP A 151 -23.80 -4.48 1.50
C ASP A 151 -22.75 -4.03 2.54
N LEU A 152 -22.17 -2.85 2.38
CA LEU A 152 -21.10 -2.34 3.25
C LEU A 152 -21.67 -2.00 4.63
N THR A 153 -21.64 -2.97 5.54
CA THR A 153 -22.04 -2.78 6.94
C THR A 153 -20.83 -2.92 7.88
N PRO A 154 -20.87 -2.31 9.09
CA PRO A 154 -19.77 -2.44 10.05
C PRO A 154 -19.43 -3.90 10.38
N GLU A 155 -20.43 -4.77 10.48
CA GLU A 155 -20.23 -6.20 10.80
C GLU A 155 -19.47 -6.91 9.68
N LYS A 156 -19.86 -6.69 8.41
CA LYS A 156 -19.17 -7.28 7.26
C LYS A 156 -17.75 -6.74 7.08
N VAL A 157 -17.54 -5.45 7.34
CA VAL A 157 -16.19 -4.86 7.37
C VAL A 157 -15.34 -5.52 8.45
N MET A 158 -15.88 -5.71 9.67
CA MET A 158 -15.15 -6.42 10.73
C MET A 158 -14.80 -7.86 10.36
N GLU A 159 -15.66 -8.57 9.62
CA GLU A 159 -15.34 -9.92 9.13
C GLU A 159 -14.18 -9.90 8.13
N ILE A 160 -14.15 -8.93 7.23
CA ILE A 160 -13.04 -8.75 6.30
C ILE A 160 -11.76 -8.42 7.09
N ASN A 161 -11.82 -7.48 8.04
CA ASN A 161 -10.68 -7.10 8.87
C ASN A 161 -10.06 -8.30 9.62
N LYS A 162 -10.90 -9.26 10.08
CA LYS A 162 -10.41 -10.49 10.74
C LYS A 162 -9.62 -11.42 9.82
N ARG A 163 -9.85 -11.36 8.51
CA ARG A 163 -9.19 -12.20 7.51
C ARG A 163 -7.93 -11.56 6.94
N HIS A 164 -7.77 -10.26 7.18
CA HIS A 164 -6.65 -9.46 6.68
C HIS A 164 -5.91 -8.79 7.83
N ASP A 165 -4.68 -8.39 7.58
CA ASP A 165 -3.80 -7.82 8.59
C ASP A 165 -4.04 -6.30 8.79
N ALA A 166 -5.29 -5.92 9.09
CA ALA A 166 -5.65 -4.55 9.38
C ALA A 166 -6.52 -4.49 10.65
N LYS A 167 -6.01 -3.91 11.73
CA LYS A 167 -6.77 -3.71 12.95
C LYS A 167 -6.94 -2.23 13.23
N PHE A 168 -8.16 -1.74 13.11
CA PHE A 168 -8.54 -0.38 13.48
C PHE A 168 -8.77 -0.27 14.97
N LEU A 169 -8.30 0.82 15.56
CA LEU A 169 -8.47 1.13 16.97
C LEU A 169 -9.72 2.01 17.14
N ALA A 170 -10.38 1.89 18.30
CA ALA A 170 -11.49 2.77 18.61
C ALA A 170 -10.97 4.22 18.73
N ALA A 171 -11.72 5.17 18.16
CA ALA A 171 -11.43 6.58 18.37
C ALA A 171 -11.53 6.90 19.88
N HIS A 172 -10.50 7.53 20.41
CA HIS A 172 -10.48 8.03 21.80
C HIS A 172 -11.19 9.37 21.92
#